data_6ccd2223e80cd7cba00a989be112c1ea
#
_entry.id   6ccd2223e80cd7cba00a989be112c1ea
#
_cell.length_a   1.000
_cell.length_b   1.000
_cell.length_c   1.000
_cell.angle_alpha   90.00
_cell.angle_beta   90.00
_cell.angle_gamma   90.00
#
_symmetry.space_group_name_H-M   'P 1'
#
loop_
_entity.id
_entity.type
_entity.pdbx_description
1 polymer ?
#
loop_
_entity_poly.entity_id
_entity_poly.type
_entity_poly.pdbx_seq_one_letter_code
_entity_poly.pdbx_strand_id
1 'polypeptide(L)'
;MDLILDIGPKNLEKVLYFASYIVIDPGETDIPFKKILSETEYRELCEQYGSKAFRVGMGAEAILELLRMVNLEEEEVRLKEELANTTSQKAARLIKRIEVVEAFKNAGTKPEWMILTEIPVIPPDLRPMVQLDGGRFATSDLNDLYRRIINRNNRLARLLELGAPEIIVRNEKRMLLSLIHI
;
A
#
# COMPACT_ATOMS: atom_id res chain seq x y z
N MET A 1 -4.41 -7.41 3.34
CA MET A 1 -4.56 -5.97 3.63
C MET A 1 -6.01 -5.55 3.77
N ASP A 2 -6.87 -5.87 2.79
CA ASP A 2 -8.29 -5.51 2.76
C ASP A 2 -9.07 -5.97 4.00
N LEU A 3 -8.84 -7.19 4.46
CA LEU A 3 -9.48 -7.77 5.64
C LEU A 3 -8.96 -7.16 6.97
N ILE A 4 -7.67 -6.82 7.07
CA ILE A 4 -7.09 -6.20 8.27
C ILE A 4 -7.55 -4.74 8.40
N LEU A 5 -7.48 -3.97 7.31
CA LEU A 5 -7.86 -2.56 7.32
C LEU A 5 -9.36 -2.32 7.20
N ASP A 6 -10.14 -3.35 6.88
CA ASP A 6 -11.57 -3.28 6.54
C ASP A 6 -11.87 -2.33 5.37
N ILE A 7 -11.04 -2.38 4.36
CA ILE A 7 -11.17 -1.56 3.14
C ILE A 7 -11.49 -2.51 1.99
N GLY A 8 -12.50 -2.20 1.18
CA GLY A 8 -12.81 -3.02 0.01
C GLY A 8 -11.67 -3.05 -1.02
N PRO A 9 -11.41 -4.20 -1.70
CA PRO A 9 -10.26 -4.38 -2.60
C PRO A 9 -10.14 -3.29 -3.67
N LYS A 10 -11.26 -2.92 -4.31
CA LYS A 10 -11.29 -1.84 -5.33
C LYS A 10 -10.89 -0.47 -4.77
N ASN A 11 -11.24 -0.21 -3.54
CA ASN A 11 -10.91 1.04 -2.87
C ASN A 11 -9.44 1.07 -2.44
N LEU A 12 -8.94 -0.06 -1.94
CA LEU A 12 -7.53 -0.23 -1.62
C LEU A 12 -6.66 -0.04 -2.86
N GLU A 13 -7.06 -0.62 -4.00
CA GLU A 13 -6.39 -0.44 -5.28
C GLU A 13 -6.32 1.03 -5.71
N LYS A 14 -7.43 1.78 -5.60
CA LYS A 14 -7.44 3.22 -5.92
C LYS A 14 -6.45 4.02 -5.09
N VAL A 15 -6.32 3.70 -3.81
CA VAL A 15 -5.36 4.37 -2.92
C VAL A 15 -3.93 4.00 -3.30
N LEU A 16 -3.64 2.71 -3.51
CA LEU A 16 -2.30 2.21 -3.86
C LEU A 16 -1.81 2.80 -5.20
N TYR A 17 -2.69 2.93 -6.19
CA TYR A 17 -2.36 3.49 -7.50
C TYR A 17 -2.50 5.01 -7.60
N PHE A 18 -2.55 5.71 -6.46
CA PHE A 18 -2.60 7.18 -6.40
C PHE A 18 -3.82 7.81 -7.12
N ALA A 19 -4.95 7.09 -7.16
CA ALA A 19 -6.20 7.59 -7.75
C ALA A 19 -7.13 8.21 -6.71
N SER A 20 -6.95 7.91 -5.41
CA SER A 20 -7.78 8.43 -4.32
C SER A 20 -6.95 8.62 -3.06
N TYR A 21 -7.37 9.56 -2.23
CA TYR A 21 -6.82 9.77 -0.89
C TYR A 21 -7.47 8.84 0.12
N ILE A 22 -6.78 8.56 1.20
CA ILE A 22 -7.31 7.90 2.39
C ILE A 22 -7.04 8.75 3.63
N VAL A 23 -8.05 8.87 4.49
CA VAL A 23 -7.92 9.60 5.75
C VAL A 23 -7.12 8.75 6.75
N ILE A 24 -5.97 9.27 7.16
CA ILE A 24 -5.08 8.64 8.14
C ILE A 24 -5.40 9.14 9.54
N ASP A 25 -5.69 10.44 9.65
CA ASP A 25 -6.04 11.07 10.91
C ASP A 25 -7.15 12.12 10.65
N PRO A 26 -8.34 11.92 11.19
CA PRO A 26 -9.43 12.87 11.04
C PRO A 26 -9.24 14.18 11.85
N GLY A 27 -8.30 14.21 12.79
CA GLY A 27 -8.13 15.36 13.67
C GLY A 27 -9.42 15.71 14.44
N GLU A 28 -9.75 17.00 14.51
CA GLU A 28 -10.99 17.52 15.16
C GLU A 28 -12.17 17.63 14.17
N THR A 29 -12.13 16.91 13.03
CA THR A 29 -13.18 16.99 12.02
C THR A 29 -14.15 15.81 12.11
N ASP A 30 -15.36 15.97 11.56
CA ASP A 30 -16.38 14.89 11.48
C ASP A 30 -16.09 13.86 10.38
N ILE A 31 -14.89 13.85 9.80
CA ILE A 31 -14.52 12.96 8.71
C ILE A 31 -14.25 11.55 9.28
N PRO A 32 -14.90 10.50 8.76
CA PRO A 32 -14.63 9.15 9.24
C PRO A 32 -13.19 8.71 9.00
N PHE A 33 -12.58 8.07 9.99
CA PHE A 33 -11.28 7.41 9.86
C PHE A 33 -11.29 6.38 8.73
N LYS A 34 -10.21 6.29 7.95
CA LYS A 34 -10.08 5.44 6.75
C LYS A 34 -11.06 5.77 5.61
N LYS A 35 -11.75 6.91 5.65
CA LYS A 35 -12.59 7.35 4.52
C LYS A 35 -11.73 7.56 3.28
N ILE A 36 -12.23 7.09 2.14
CA ILE A 36 -11.58 7.29 0.86
C ILE A 36 -12.20 8.50 0.20
N LEU A 37 -11.35 9.40 -0.25
CA LEU A 37 -11.72 10.68 -0.83
C LEU A 37 -11.23 10.76 -2.28
N SER A 38 -12.07 11.28 -3.16
CA SER A 38 -11.66 11.74 -4.48
C SER A 38 -10.87 13.06 -4.37
N GLU A 39 -10.21 13.46 -5.44
CA GLU A 39 -9.50 14.75 -5.51
C GLU A 39 -10.45 15.93 -5.26
N THR A 40 -11.69 15.86 -5.76
CA THR A 40 -12.73 16.89 -5.57
C THR A 40 -13.17 16.98 -4.12
N GLU A 41 -13.55 15.84 -3.52
CA GLU A 41 -13.93 15.77 -2.09
C GLU A 41 -12.79 16.25 -1.17
N TYR A 42 -11.56 15.91 -1.49
CA TYR A 42 -10.41 16.39 -0.72
C TYR A 42 -10.28 17.91 -0.75
N ARG A 43 -10.45 18.54 -1.93
CA ARG A 43 -10.41 20.00 -2.06
C ARG A 43 -11.53 20.68 -1.30
N GLU A 44 -12.77 20.18 -1.43
CA GLU A 44 -13.93 20.68 -0.71
C GLU A 44 -13.73 20.62 0.83
N LEU A 45 -13.18 19.51 1.33
CA LEU A 45 -12.88 19.37 2.76
C LEU A 45 -11.73 20.29 3.21
N CYS A 46 -10.73 20.52 2.36
CA CYS A 46 -9.67 21.49 2.64
C CYS A 46 -10.19 22.93 2.67
N GLU A 47 -11.18 23.28 1.86
CA GLU A 47 -11.84 24.59 1.89
C GLU A 47 -12.72 24.74 3.15
N GLN A 48 -13.39 23.67 3.57
CA GLN A 48 -14.29 23.68 4.72
C GLN A 48 -13.56 23.70 6.06
N TYR A 49 -12.56 22.84 6.25
CA TYR A 49 -11.89 22.63 7.55
C TYR A 49 -10.46 23.20 7.60
N GLY A 50 -9.87 23.51 6.45
CA GLY A 50 -8.46 23.84 6.33
C GLY A 50 -7.57 22.61 6.09
N SER A 51 -6.49 22.78 5.34
CA SER A 51 -5.59 21.69 4.94
C SER A 51 -4.80 21.05 6.09
N LYS A 52 -4.77 21.67 7.27
CA LYS A 52 -4.07 21.18 8.46
C LYS A 52 -4.98 20.53 9.51
N ALA A 53 -6.31 20.61 9.32
CA ALA A 53 -7.27 20.10 10.28
C ALA A 53 -7.36 18.56 10.31
N PHE A 54 -6.98 17.92 9.23
CA PHE A 54 -6.99 16.46 9.08
C PHE A 54 -5.82 16.01 8.21
N ARG A 55 -5.44 14.74 8.32
CA ARG A 55 -4.31 14.17 7.57
C ARG A 55 -4.79 13.06 6.65
N VAL A 56 -4.43 13.19 5.37
CA VAL A 56 -4.69 12.20 4.33
C VAL A 56 -3.39 11.72 3.70
N GLY A 57 -3.44 10.59 3.04
CA GLY A 57 -2.32 10.06 2.30
C GLY A 57 -2.75 9.31 1.05
N MET A 58 -1.81 8.98 0.21
CA MET A 58 -1.98 8.17 -1.00
C MET A 58 -0.85 7.15 -1.11
N GLY A 59 -1.11 6.09 -1.87
CA GLY A 59 -0.10 5.08 -2.17
C GLY A 59 0.21 4.13 -1.03
N ALA A 60 1.25 3.34 -1.21
CA ALA A 60 1.65 2.32 -0.24
C ALA A 60 2.14 2.92 1.09
N GLU A 61 2.69 4.14 1.08
CA GLU A 61 3.14 4.84 2.29
C GLU A 61 1.98 5.08 3.27
N ALA A 62 0.83 5.55 2.75
CA ALA A 62 -0.37 5.77 3.55
C ALA A 62 -0.92 4.47 4.14
N ILE A 63 -0.93 3.40 3.34
CA ILE A 63 -1.36 2.07 3.80
C ILE A 63 -0.41 1.50 4.84
N LEU A 64 0.91 1.69 4.67
CA LEU A 64 1.92 1.28 5.64
C LEU A 64 1.68 1.96 7.00
N GLU A 65 1.39 3.25 7.00
CA GLU A 65 1.10 4.00 8.22
C GLU A 65 -0.16 3.48 8.91
N LEU A 66 -1.24 3.23 8.16
CA LEU A 66 -2.46 2.63 8.70
C LEU A 66 -2.22 1.22 9.28
N LEU A 67 -1.40 0.40 8.61
CA LEU A 67 -1.05 -0.94 9.11
C LEU A 67 -0.24 -0.91 10.41
N ARG A 68 0.64 0.09 10.58
CA ARG A 68 1.38 0.31 11.83
C ARG A 68 0.50 0.69 13.00
N MET A 69 -0.63 1.35 12.72
CA MET A 69 -1.61 1.75 13.76
C MET A 69 -2.49 0.60 14.22
N VAL A 70 -2.51 -0.54 13.51
CA VAL A 70 -3.34 -1.70 13.87
C VAL A 70 -2.75 -2.43 15.08
N ASN A 71 -3.48 -2.45 16.18
CA ASN A 71 -3.22 -3.34 17.30
C ASN A 71 -4.01 -4.64 17.11
N LEU A 72 -3.30 -5.75 16.85
CA LEU A 72 -3.92 -7.04 16.55
C LEU A 72 -4.73 -7.59 17.73
N GLU A 73 -4.31 -7.31 18.97
CA GLU A 73 -5.00 -7.80 20.16
C GLU A 73 -6.33 -7.10 20.38
N GLU A 74 -6.35 -5.78 20.29
CA GLU A 74 -7.57 -4.98 20.40
C GLU A 74 -8.53 -5.26 19.26
N GLU A 75 -8.00 -5.42 18.03
CA GLU A 75 -8.82 -5.73 16.86
C GLU A 75 -9.48 -7.10 16.94
N GLU A 76 -8.77 -8.10 17.48
CA GLU A 76 -9.34 -9.44 17.72
C GLU A 76 -10.52 -9.39 18.69
N VAL A 77 -10.37 -8.70 19.83
CA VAL A 77 -11.43 -8.55 20.83
C VAL A 77 -12.64 -7.85 20.22
N ARG A 78 -12.40 -6.72 19.55
CA ARG A 78 -13.45 -5.93 18.90
C ARG A 78 -14.24 -6.75 17.87
N LEU A 79 -13.53 -7.51 17.02
CA LEU A 79 -14.18 -8.34 15.99
C LEU A 79 -14.99 -9.50 16.60
N LYS A 80 -14.55 -10.10 17.70
CA LYS A 80 -15.30 -11.15 18.41
C LYS A 80 -16.57 -10.59 19.06
N GLU A 81 -16.51 -9.41 19.65
CA GLU A 81 -17.69 -8.72 20.20
C GLU A 81 -18.67 -8.33 19.08
N GLU A 82 -18.19 -7.82 17.96
CA GLU A 82 -19.01 -7.47 16.80
C GLU A 82 -19.69 -8.72 16.21
N LEU A 83 -19.00 -9.85 16.15
CA LEU A 83 -19.55 -11.12 15.68
C LEU A 83 -20.68 -11.62 16.56
N ALA A 84 -20.58 -11.47 17.88
CA ALA A 84 -21.62 -11.87 18.82
C ALA A 84 -22.95 -11.08 18.62
N ASN A 85 -22.85 -9.86 18.11
CA ASN A 85 -23.99 -8.95 17.92
C ASN A 85 -24.49 -8.89 16.46
N THR A 86 -23.93 -9.67 15.53
CA THR A 86 -24.16 -9.52 14.09
C THR A 86 -24.98 -10.65 13.50
N THR A 87 -25.86 -10.33 12.55
CA THR A 87 -26.68 -11.27 11.77
C THR A 87 -25.91 -11.93 10.62
N SER A 88 -26.39 -13.10 10.15
CA SER A 88 -25.67 -14.10 9.37
C SER A 88 -24.86 -13.65 8.13
N GLN A 89 -25.29 -12.61 7.39
CA GLN A 89 -24.58 -12.21 6.15
C GLN A 89 -23.27 -11.45 6.42
N LYS A 90 -23.22 -10.61 7.46
CA LYS A 90 -22.00 -9.93 7.87
C LYS A 90 -21.06 -10.83 8.65
N ALA A 91 -21.59 -11.85 9.33
CA ALA A 91 -20.82 -12.80 10.13
C ALA A 91 -19.74 -13.52 9.31
N ALA A 92 -20.02 -13.95 8.10
CA ALA A 92 -19.06 -14.64 7.24
C ALA A 92 -17.80 -13.78 6.92
N ARG A 93 -17.97 -12.47 6.75
CA ARG A 93 -16.84 -11.55 6.54
C ARG A 93 -16.07 -11.32 7.84
N LEU A 94 -16.76 -11.18 8.96
CA LEU A 94 -16.13 -11.02 10.29
C LEU A 94 -15.30 -12.24 10.66
N ILE A 95 -15.82 -13.45 10.41
CA ILE A 95 -15.08 -14.71 10.65
C ILE A 95 -13.77 -14.71 9.86
N LYS A 96 -13.80 -14.39 8.57
CA LYS A 96 -12.58 -14.32 7.75
C LYS A 96 -11.59 -13.26 8.24
N ARG A 97 -12.08 -12.14 8.79
CA ARG A 97 -11.21 -11.11 9.38
C ARG A 97 -10.55 -11.63 10.66
N ILE A 98 -11.32 -12.29 11.53
CA ILE A 98 -10.80 -12.91 12.77
C ILE A 98 -9.73 -13.94 12.44
N GLU A 99 -10.00 -14.86 11.50
CA GLU A 99 -9.03 -15.86 11.05
C GLU A 99 -7.69 -15.24 10.61
N VAL A 100 -7.76 -14.14 9.84
CA VAL A 100 -6.55 -13.44 9.38
C VAL A 100 -5.83 -12.74 10.53
N VAL A 101 -6.54 -12.06 11.43
CA VAL A 101 -5.95 -11.39 12.60
C VAL A 101 -5.29 -12.42 13.52
N GLU A 102 -5.96 -13.54 13.82
CA GLU A 102 -5.41 -14.64 14.61
C GLU A 102 -4.18 -15.29 13.96
N ALA A 103 -4.19 -15.45 12.62
CA ALA A 103 -3.04 -15.97 11.89
C ALA A 103 -1.81 -15.06 12.02
N PHE A 104 -1.99 -13.74 11.91
CA PHE A 104 -0.90 -12.76 12.12
C PHE A 104 -0.38 -12.80 13.56
N LYS A 105 -1.27 -12.86 14.54
CA LYS A 105 -0.92 -12.93 15.96
C LYS A 105 -0.15 -14.20 16.28
N ASN A 106 -0.64 -15.36 15.84
CA ASN A 106 -0.03 -16.67 16.08
C ASN A 106 1.33 -16.82 15.39
N ALA A 107 1.49 -16.23 14.20
CA ALA A 107 2.76 -16.22 13.48
C ALA A 107 3.77 -15.20 14.04
N GLY A 108 3.36 -14.29 14.93
CA GLY A 108 4.20 -13.21 15.45
C GLY A 108 4.63 -12.21 14.36
N THR A 109 3.89 -12.15 13.25
CA THR A 109 4.20 -11.25 12.11
C THR A 109 3.44 -9.95 12.25
N LYS A 110 4.11 -8.85 11.87
CA LYS A 110 3.49 -7.52 11.90
C LYS A 110 2.74 -7.25 10.60
N PRO A 111 1.53 -6.65 10.66
CA PRO A 111 0.76 -6.29 9.46
C PRO A 111 1.53 -5.38 8.50
N GLU A 112 2.38 -4.49 9.01
CA GLU A 112 3.20 -3.57 8.22
C GLU A 112 4.18 -4.28 7.27
N TRP A 113 4.57 -5.54 7.57
CA TRP A 113 5.48 -6.32 6.72
C TRP A 113 4.86 -6.75 5.38
N MET A 114 3.57 -6.56 5.20
CA MET A 114 2.92 -6.74 3.89
C MET A 114 3.34 -5.69 2.86
N ILE A 115 3.93 -4.57 3.30
CA ILE A 115 4.50 -3.54 2.42
C ILE A 115 6.01 -3.68 2.45
N LEU A 116 6.58 -4.04 1.32
CA LEU A 116 8.02 -4.18 1.17
C LEU A 116 8.66 -2.80 0.99
N THR A 117 9.63 -2.48 1.83
CA THR A 117 10.49 -1.28 1.68
C THR A 117 11.74 -1.59 0.88
N GLU A 118 12.14 -2.86 0.85
CA GLU A 118 13.28 -3.38 0.10
C GLU A 118 12.82 -4.56 -0.77
N ILE A 119 13.25 -4.59 -2.01
CA ILE A 119 12.90 -5.66 -2.95
C ILE A 119 13.95 -6.76 -2.84
N PRO A 120 13.56 -8.02 -2.54
CA PRO A 120 14.49 -9.13 -2.52
C PRO A 120 15.01 -9.41 -3.94
N VAL A 121 16.32 -9.57 -4.06
CA VAL A 121 16.99 -9.85 -5.33
C VAL A 121 17.48 -11.28 -5.34
N ILE A 122 17.08 -12.03 -6.38
CA ILE A 122 17.52 -13.42 -6.59
C ILE A 122 19.03 -13.45 -6.86
N PRO A 123 19.78 -14.42 -6.30
CA PRO A 123 21.21 -14.60 -6.58
C PRO A 123 21.54 -14.67 -8.07
N PRO A 124 22.70 -14.17 -8.50
CA PRO A 124 23.11 -14.16 -9.92
C PRO A 124 23.09 -15.53 -10.59
N ASP A 125 23.39 -16.60 -9.87
CA ASP A 125 23.40 -17.97 -10.40
C ASP A 125 22.00 -18.42 -10.87
N LEU A 126 20.92 -17.90 -10.29
CA LEU A 126 19.54 -18.18 -10.68
C LEU A 126 19.02 -17.27 -11.82
N ARG A 127 19.80 -16.24 -12.20
CA ARG A 127 19.50 -15.32 -13.30
C ARG A 127 20.73 -15.10 -14.18
N PRO A 128 21.29 -16.14 -14.78
CA PRO A 128 22.59 -16.06 -15.43
C PRO A 128 22.58 -15.16 -16.65
N MET A 129 23.75 -14.59 -16.95
CA MET A 129 24.08 -13.96 -18.21
C MET A 129 25.17 -14.81 -18.87
N VAL A 130 24.87 -15.41 -20.02
CA VAL A 130 25.77 -16.29 -20.74
C VAL A 130 26.20 -15.65 -22.05
N GLN A 131 27.48 -15.79 -22.38
CA GLN A 131 28.01 -15.34 -23.67
C GLN A 131 27.72 -16.40 -24.74
N LEU A 132 27.10 -15.98 -25.84
CA LEU A 132 26.89 -16.79 -27.01
C LEU A 132 28.03 -16.65 -28.02
N ASP A 133 28.11 -17.59 -28.95
CA ASP A 133 29.03 -17.50 -30.07
C ASP A 133 28.79 -16.19 -30.85
N GLY A 134 29.90 -15.52 -31.21
CA GLY A 134 29.83 -14.22 -31.89
C GLY A 134 29.72 -13.00 -30.96
N GLY A 135 30.05 -13.15 -29.65
CA GLY A 135 30.15 -12.02 -28.70
C GLY A 135 28.81 -11.44 -28.23
N ARG A 136 27.68 -12.08 -28.54
CA ARG A 136 26.37 -11.71 -28.00
C ARG A 136 26.13 -12.34 -26.64
N PHE A 137 25.34 -11.68 -25.80
CA PHE A 137 24.95 -12.19 -24.49
C PHE A 137 23.48 -12.57 -24.49
N ALA A 138 23.17 -13.75 -23.95
CA ALA A 138 21.82 -14.11 -23.54
C ALA A 138 21.68 -13.88 -22.04
N THR A 139 20.61 -13.28 -21.63
CA THR A 139 20.34 -12.96 -20.22
C THR A 139 18.94 -13.38 -19.84
N SER A 140 18.72 -13.70 -18.57
CA SER A 140 17.39 -13.93 -18.03
C SER A 140 16.54 -12.64 -18.08
N ASP A 141 15.25 -12.78 -18.38
CA ASP A 141 14.28 -11.67 -18.36
C ASP A 141 14.21 -10.97 -16.99
N LEU A 142 14.51 -11.70 -15.92
CA LEU A 142 14.61 -11.15 -14.56
C LEU A 142 15.66 -10.02 -14.47
N ASN A 143 16.77 -10.13 -15.18
CA ASN A 143 17.80 -9.08 -15.20
C ASN A 143 17.27 -7.78 -15.85
N ASP A 144 16.43 -7.90 -16.88
CA ASP A 144 15.80 -6.74 -17.50
C ASP A 144 14.75 -6.10 -16.57
N LEU A 145 13.96 -6.91 -15.86
CA LEU A 145 13.00 -6.42 -14.86
C LEU A 145 13.71 -5.68 -13.72
N TYR A 146 14.76 -6.24 -13.13
CA TYR A 146 15.56 -5.55 -12.10
C TYR A 146 16.16 -4.24 -12.62
N ARG A 147 16.69 -4.25 -13.82
CA ARG A 147 17.23 -3.04 -14.45
C ARG A 147 16.16 -1.94 -14.61
N ARG A 148 14.96 -2.30 -15.02
CA ARG A 148 13.83 -1.35 -15.14
C ARG A 148 13.44 -0.77 -13.79
N ILE A 149 13.34 -1.61 -12.74
CA ILE A 149 13.02 -1.18 -11.38
C ILE A 149 14.10 -0.23 -10.86
N ILE A 150 15.38 -0.57 -10.99
CA ILE A 150 16.51 0.26 -10.54
C ILE A 150 16.49 1.61 -11.26
N ASN A 151 16.33 1.62 -12.58
CA ASN A 151 16.31 2.87 -13.36
C ASN A 151 15.14 3.78 -12.95
N ARG A 152 13.96 3.21 -12.71
CA ARG A 152 12.81 3.96 -12.23
C ARG A 152 13.01 4.49 -10.82
N ASN A 153 13.56 3.67 -9.93
CA ASN A 153 13.85 4.08 -8.57
C ASN A 153 14.87 5.23 -8.53
N ASN A 154 15.95 5.14 -9.32
CA ASN A 154 16.93 6.21 -9.43
C ASN A 154 16.34 7.50 -10.02
N ARG A 155 15.44 7.37 -10.99
CA ARG A 155 14.70 8.52 -11.53
C ARG A 155 13.80 9.15 -10.48
N LEU A 156 13.08 8.36 -9.70
CA LEU A 156 12.24 8.85 -8.61
C LEU A 156 13.09 9.58 -7.55
N ALA A 157 14.21 8.98 -7.13
CA ALA A 157 15.12 9.60 -6.17
C ALA A 157 15.59 10.98 -6.67
N ARG A 158 16.00 11.07 -7.93
CA ARG A 158 16.44 12.34 -8.54
C ARG A 158 15.31 13.38 -8.62
N LEU A 159 14.08 12.97 -8.90
CA LEU A 159 12.92 13.88 -8.91
C LEU A 159 12.63 14.43 -7.51
N LEU A 160 12.76 13.60 -6.48
CA LEU A 160 12.61 14.01 -5.09
C LEU A 160 13.69 14.99 -4.66
N GLU A 161 14.96 14.72 -5.00
CA GLU A 161 16.10 15.62 -4.71
C GLU A 161 15.95 16.99 -5.39
N LEU A 162 15.41 17.03 -6.60
CA LEU A 162 15.19 18.26 -7.36
C LEU A 162 13.92 19.03 -6.92
N GLY A 163 13.15 18.51 -5.98
CA GLY A 163 11.89 19.11 -5.57
C GLY A 163 10.84 19.20 -6.67
N ALA A 164 10.77 18.19 -7.55
CA ALA A 164 9.83 18.16 -8.67
C ALA A 164 8.38 18.29 -8.18
N PRO A 165 7.47 18.86 -9.02
CA PRO A 165 6.06 18.97 -8.70
C PRO A 165 5.45 17.64 -8.26
N GLU A 166 4.58 17.68 -7.25
CA GLU A 166 3.99 16.47 -6.64
C GLU A 166 3.31 15.55 -7.66
N ILE A 167 2.68 16.11 -8.68
CA ILE A 167 2.01 15.32 -9.72
C ILE A 167 2.99 14.45 -10.53
N ILE A 168 4.21 14.93 -10.76
CA ILE A 168 5.27 14.19 -11.47
C ILE A 168 5.81 13.08 -10.58
N VAL A 169 6.08 13.39 -9.30
CA VAL A 169 6.54 12.41 -8.30
C VAL A 169 5.50 11.32 -8.12
N ARG A 170 4.22 11.68 -8.00
CA ARG A 170 3.08 10.75 -7.87
C ARG A 170 2.98 9.81 -9.08
N ASN A 171 3.13 10.34 -10.29
CA ASN A 171 3.16 9.53 -11.51
C ASN A 171 4.34 8.54 -11.54
N GLU A 172 5.53 8.97 -11.16
CA GLU A 172 6.71 8.09 -11.14
C GLU A 172 6.58 7.00 -10.07
N LYS A 173 6.06 7.31 -8.87
CA LYS A 173 5.72 6.33 -7.82
C LYS A 173 4.71 5.30 -8.35
N ARG A 174 3.66 5.73 -9.05
CA ARG A 174 2.66 4.83 -9.67
C ARG A 174 3.28 3.92 -10.73
N MET A 175 4.16 4.45 -11.57
CA MET A 175 4.84 3.68 -12.60
C MET A 175 5.85 2.69 -12.02
N LEU A 176 6.51 3.03 -10.91
CA LEU A 176 7.38 2.10 -10.19
C LEU A 176 6.58 0.94 -9.61
N LEU A 177 5.43 1.22 -8.98
CA LEU A 177 4.54 0.20 -8.45
C LEU A 177 4.04 -0.75 -9.56
N SER A 178 3.68 -0.22 -10.73
CA SER A 178 3.17 -1.02 -11.86
C SER A 178 4.21 -1.97 -12.45
N LEU A 179 5.52 -1.68 -12.34
CA LEU A 179 6.58 -2.56 -12.81
C LEU A 179 6.72 -3.85 -12.01
N ILE A 180 6.22 -3.85 -10.77
CA ILE A 180 6.24 -5.02 -9.88
C ILE A 180 5.06 -5.96 -10.19
N HIS A 181 4.07 -5.46 -10.92
CA HIS A 181 2.80 -6.15 -11.23
C HIS A 181 2.74 -6.80 -12.63
N ILE A 182 3.86 -6.90 -13.34
CA ILE A 182 3.90 -7.54 -14.66
C ILE A 182 4.02 -9.05 -14.52
#